data_dc47663fa2ee773c357b93ee19759f51
#
_entry.id   dc47663fa2ee773c357b93ee19759f51
#
_cell.length_a   1.000
_cell.length_b   1.000
_cell.length_c   1.000
_cell.angle_alpha   90.00
_cell.angle_beta   90.00
_cell.angle_gamma   90.00
#
_symmetry.space_group_name_H-M   'P 1'
#
loop_
_entity.id
_entity.type
_entity.pdbx_description
1 polymer ?
#
loop_
_entity_poly.entity_id
_entity_poly.type
_entity_poly.pdbx_seq_one_letter_code
_entity_poly.pdbx_strand_id
1 'polypeptide(L)'
;FYNLGLSGSEFRKTHHFERTSRDFRFEARRTAEAPGREVYLYIIGEAARAMNWQLYGYDRETNPELSQVDDLVVFRDVLTQSNTTHKSVPLILSSVNTDEHEELYRRKGLPALFNEAGFETWFISNQSRQGAMIDNLAHDAQHLIYIRSPRYDMQLLDEVRKVLERSRSQKILLILHCYGSHFSYHQRYPREFAHFKPDDDVAIAAQHRQMLVNAYDNSIRYTDHFLARTIDYLRSLDDTSSALLYCADHGEDLIDDRRERFLHASPTTTAYQLYVASLAWFSERYRERFPEKVAAAEANEAAPATTHALFHTMADMASIEGRCLSKEASLVSPEYDRTAPRRYLNDHNEAVPYRKTGLLPEDMEVFRRYGISL
;
A
#
# COMPACT_ATOMS: atom_id res chain seq x y z
N PHE A 1 -16.19 27.74 0.61
CA PHE A 1 -15.21 28.60 -0.12
C PHE A 1 -13.77 28.15 0.16
N TYR A 2 -13.39 27.79 1.39
CA TYR A 2 -12.02 27.37 1.71
C TYR A 2 -11.61 26.10 0.97
N ASN A 3 -12.42 25.08 0.99
CA ASN A 3 -12.15 23.80 0.29
C ASN A 3 -12.10 23.95 -1.25
N LEU A 4 -12.90 24.87 -1.83
CA LEU A 4 -12.81 25.19 -3.25
C LEU A 4 -11.48 25.87 -3.61
N GLY A 5 -10.95 26.71 -2.71
CA GLY A 5 -9.65 27.36 -2.87
C GLY A 5 -8.49 26.36 -2.81
N LEU A 6 -8.55 25.40 -1.84
CA LEU A 6 -7.57 24.32 -1.72
C LEU A 6 -7.56 23.44 -2.96
N SER A 7 -8.73 22.93 -3.38
CA SER A 7 -8.85 22.08 -4.58
C SER A 7 -8.33 22.76 -5.85
N GLY A 8 -8.59 24.06 -6.03
CA GLY A 8 -8.05 24.83 -7.15
C GLY A 8 -6.55 25.04 -7.09
N SER A 9 -5.98 25.17 -5.88
CA SER A 9 -4.53 25.26 -5.67
C SER A 9 -3.84 23.93 -5.94
N GLU A 10 -4.37 22.83 -5.40
CA GLU A 10 -3.85 21.48 -5.61
C GLU A 10 -3.89 21.08 -7.09
N PHE A 11 -5.00 21.37 -7.78
CA PHE A 11 -5.12 21.13 -9.22
C PHE A 11 -4.02 21.84 -10.00
N ARG A 12 -3.74 23.13 -9.70
CA ARG A 12 -2.65 23.87 -10.35
C ARG A 12 -1.28 23.28 -10.03
N LYS A 13 -1.01 22.91 -8.77
CA LYS A 13 0.26 22.30 -8.35
C LYS A 13 0.48 20.98 -9.06
N THR A 14 -0.54 20.11 -9.10
CA THR A 14 -0.54 18.82 -9.81
C THR A 14 -0.27 19.02 -11.31
N HIS A 15 -0.92 20.00 -11.93
CA HIS A 15 -0.74 20.31 -13.36
C HIS A 15 0.66 20.87 -13.67
N HIS A 16 1.32 21.50 -12.69
CA HIS A 16 2.68 22.02 -12.85
C HIS A 16 3.78 21.08 -12.35
N PHE A 17 3.44 19.88 -11.89
CA PHE A 17 4.37 18.93 -11.26
C PHE A 17 5.60 18.66 -12.14
N GLU A 18 5.42 18.35 -13.41
CA GLU A 18 6.53 18.06 -14.33
C GLU A 18 7.55 19.20 -14.36
N ARG A 19 7.09 20.44 -14.29
CA ARG A 19 7.95 21.63 -14.27
C ARG A 19 8.65 21.81 -12.92
N THR A 20 7.91 21.62 -11.81
CA THR A 20 8.42 21.88 -10.46
C THR A 20 9.34 20.78 -9.95
N SER A 21 9.19 19.55 -10.45
CA SER A 21 10.02 18.39 -10.09
C SER A 21 11.16 18.09 -11.08
N ARG A 22 11.25 18.86 -12.19
CA ARG A 22 12.18 18.59 -13.30
C ARG A 22 13.63 18.37 -12.85
N ASP A 23 14.11 19.24 -11.97
CA ASP A 23 15.51 19.24 -11.54
C ASP A 23 15.75 18.43 -10.27
N PHE A 24 14.67 17.84 -9.70
CA PHE A 24 14.82 16.98 -8.53
C PHE A 24 15.54 15.68 -8.89
N ARG A 25 16.51 15.30 -8.08
CA ARG A 25 17.23 14.02 -8.15
C ARG A 25 17.39 13.49 -6.75
N PHE A 26 17.19 12.16 -6.61
CA PHE A 26 17.50 11.44 -5.37
C PHE A 26 19.00 11.24 -5.17
N GLU A 27 19.79 11.41 -6.21
CA GLU A 27 21.22 11.04 -6.21
C GLU A 27 21.40 9.59 -5.75
N ALA A 28 20.49 8.74 -6.26
CA ALA A 28 20.36 7.37 -5.81
C ALA A 28 21.55 6.52 -6.22
N ARG A 29 21.99 5.66 -5.29
CA ARG A 29 23.05 4.68 -5.53
C ARG A 29 22.73 3.36 -4.87
N ARG A 30 23.18 2.27 -5.44
CA ARG A 30 23.14 0.95 -4.82
C ARG A 30 24.33 0.78 -3.89
N THR A 31 24.06 0.25 -2.69
CA THR A 31 25.11 -0.08 -1.70
C THR A 31 25.40 -1.57 -1.65
N ALA A 32 24.47 -2.41 -2.09
CA ALA A 32 24.66 -3.85 -2.25
C ALA A 32 23.77 -4.39 -3.38
N GLU A 33 24.17 -5.49 -4.00
CA GLU A 33 23.43 -6.16 -5.07
C GLU A 33 23.35 -7.66 -4.77
N ALA A 34 22.26 -8.30 -5.19
CA ALA A 34 22.18 -9.75 -5.22
C ALA A 34 22.84 -10.29 -6.51
N PRO A 35 23.46 -11.47 -6.48
CA PRO A 35 23.90 -12.11 -7.70
C PRO A 35 22.70 -12.55 -8.54
N GLY A 36 22.80 -12.38 -9.85
CA GLY A 36 21.74 -12.75 -10.79
C GLY A 36 20.65 -11.69 -10.91
N ARG A 37 19.45 -12.13 -11.18
CA ARG A 37 18.27 -11.27 -11.39
C ARG A 37 17.67 -10.84 -10.07
N GLU A 38 17.31 -9.55 -9.98
CA GLU A 38 16.62 -8.97 -8.83
C GLU A 38 15.24 -8.45 -9.23
N VAL A 39 14.19 -8.86 -8.50
CA VAL A 39 12.81 -8.44 -8.75
C VAL A 39 12.18 -7.93 -7.45
N TYR A 40 11.78 -6.67 -7.46
CA TYR A 40 11.08 -6.02 -6.36
C TYR A 40 9.65 -5.74 -6.77
N LEU A 41 8.68 -6.23 -5.99
CA LEU A 41 7.26 -5.94 -6.15
C LEU A 41 6.77 -5.03 -5.04
N TYR A 42 6.24 -3.88 -5.41
CA TYR A 42 5.53 -2.99 -4.51
C TYR A 42 4.04 -2.99 -4.86
N ILE A 43 3.21 -3.58 -4.01
CA ILE A 43 1.79 -3.77 -4.24
C ILE A 43 0.99 -2.81 -3.35
N ILE A 44 0.30 -1.87 -3.97
CA ILE A 44 -0.59 -0.91 -3.32
C ILE A 44 -2.01 -1.46 -3.39
N GLY A 45 -2.53 -1.93 -2.25
CA GLY A 45 -3.91 -2.38 -2.09
C GLY A 45 -4.86 -1.20 -1.95
N GLU A 46 -6.15 -1.45 -2.16
CA GLU A 46 -7.22 -0.46 -2.10
C GLU A 46 -8.22 -0.84 -1.02
N ALA A 47 -8.53 0.10 -0.11
CA ALA A 47 -9.59 0.03 0.90
C ALA A 47 -9.54 -1.22 1.80
N ALA A 48 -8.36 -1.81 2.04
CA ALA A 48 -8.23 -3.07 2.78
C ALA A 48 -7.82 -2.84 4.25
N ARG A 49 -8.83 -2.66 5.12
CA ARG A 49 -8.63 -2.50 6.57
C ARG A 49 -8.11 -3.79 7.21
N ALA A 50 -7.13 -3.69 8.10
CA ALA A 50 -6.49 -4.84 8.75
C ALA A 50 -7.48 -5.72 9.56
N MET A 51 -8.50 -5.12 10.13
CA MET A 51 -9.47 -5.76 11.03
C MET A 51 -10.32 -6.87 10.36
N ASN A 52 -10.38 -6.91 9.02
CA ASN A 52 -11.07 -7.97 8.28
C ASN A 52 -10.10 -9.01 7.70
N TRP A 53 -8.84 -8.98 8.14
CA TRP A 53 -7.86 -9.99 7.76
C TRP A 53 -7.65 -11.00 8.88
N GLN A 54 -7.80 -12.29 8.58
CA GLN A 54 -7.53 -13.39 9.52
C GLN A 54 -6.11 -13.30 10.10
N LEU A 55 -5.13 -12.87 9.29
CA LEU A 55 -3.74 -12.65 9.71
C LEU A 55 -3.59 -11.64 10.87
N TYR A 56 -4.57 -10.76 11.05
CA TYR A 56 -4.61 -9.77 12.15
C TYR A 56 -5.54 -10.18 13.28
N GLY A 57 -6.05 -11.42 13.27
CA GLY A 57 -6.91 -11.96 14.32
C GLY A 57 -8.41 -11.77 14.07
N TYR A 58 -8.84 -11.57 12.83
CA TYR A 58 -10.25 -11.61 12.46
C TYR A 58 -10.78 -13.05 12.52
N ASP A 59 -11.98 -13.22 13.05
CA ASP A 59 -12.56 -14.56 13.30
C ASP A 59 -12.99 -15.30 12.02
N ARG A 60 -13.13 -14.60 10.90
CA ARG A 60 -13.52 -15.20 9.62
C ARG A 60 -12.31 -15.56 8.79
N GLU A 61 -12.42 -16.64 8.03
CA GLU A 61 -11.36 -17.18 7.18
C GLU A 61 -11.21 -16.36 5.90
N THR A 62 -10.66 -15.14 6.03
CA THR A 62 -10.41 -14.22 4.92
C THR A 62 -9.01 -14.33 4.30
N ASN A 63 -8.07 -15.01 4.99
CA ASN A 63 -6.72 -15.24 4.48
C ASN A 63 -6.32 -16.72 4.51
N PRO A 64 -7.08 -17.65 3.88
CA PRO A 64 -6.79 -19.08 3.95
C PRO A 64 -5.48 -19.47 3.26
N GLU A 65 -5.05 -18.74 2.23
CA GLU A 65 -3.85 -19.06 1.47
C GLU A 65 -2.60 -18.40 2.07
N LEU A 66 -2.65 -17.13 2.40
CA LEU A 66 -1.53 -16.44 3.05
C LEU A 66 -1.21 -17.00 4.44
N SER A 67 -2.20 -17.53 5.14
CA SER A 67 -2.00 -18.22 6.44
C SER A 67 -1.16 -19.51 6.32
N GLN A 68 -0.92 -20.00 5.11
CA GLN A 68 -0.07 -21.16 4.83
C GLN A 68 1.33 -20.76 4.35
N VAL A 69 1.62 -19.47 4.27
CA VAL A 69 2.93 -18.95 3.88
C VAL A 69 3.77 -18.73 5.13
N ASP A 70 4.61 -19.71 5.47
CA ASP A 70 5.38 -19.74 6.73
C ASP A 70 6.40 -18.59 6.88
N ASP A 71 6.89 -18.05 5.76
CA ASP A 71 7.92 -17.00 5.69
C ASP A 71 7.35 -15.60 5.44
N LEU A 72 6.05 -15.39 5.71
CA LEU A 72 5.37 -14.11 5.57
C LEU A 72 5.63 -13.22 6.79
N VAL A 73 6.08 -11.99 6.55
CA VAL A 73 6.21 -10.95 7.58
C VAL A 73 4.97 -10.08 7.57
N VAL A 74 4.23 -10.02 8.69
CA VAL A 74 2.99 -9.24 8.82
C VAL A 74 3.22 -8.03 9.73
N PHE A 75 3.19 -6.83 9.18
CA PHE A 75 3.33 -5.59 9.96
C PHE A 75 2.01 -5.26 10.66
N ARG A 76 1.97 -5.36 11.98
CA ARG A 76 0.74 -5.41 12.77
C ARG A 76 0.24 -4.04 13.26
N ASP A 77 1.05 -3.00 13.21
CA ASP A 77 0.67 -1.64 13.67
C ASP A 77 0.99 -0.60 12.57
N VAL A 78 0.26 -0.67 11.46
CA VAL A 78 0.41 0.29 10.36
C VAL A 78 -0.84 1.15 10.22
N LEU A 79 -0.68 2.47 10.30
CA LEU A 79 -1.74 3.45 10.07
C LEU A 79 -1.51 4.18 8.75
N THR A 80 -2.58 4.38 7.98
CA THR A 80 -2.51 5.21 6.78
C THR A 80 -2.35 6.69 7.12
N GLN A 81 -1.59 7.42 6.32
CA GLN A 81 -1.41 8.86 6.46
C GLN A 81 -2.61 9.69 5.97
N SER A 82 -3.52 9.09 5.22
CA SER A 82 -4.78 9.71 4.76
C SER A 82 -5.83 8.64 4.46
N ASN A 83 -7.10 8.97 4.59
CA ASN A 83 -8.22 8.08 4.33
C ASN A 83 -8.82 8.23 2.92
N THR A 84 -8.03 8.74 1.97
CA THR A 84 -8.46 8.89 0.57
C THR A 84 -7.34 8.49 -0.38
N THR A 85 -7.65 7.69 -1.40
CA THR A 85 -6.71 7.18 -2.38
C THR A 85 -5.86 8.29 -3.03
N HIS A 86 -6.49 9.40 -3.41
CA HIS A 86 -5.81 10.51 -4.08
C HIS A 86 -4.78 11.26 -3.20
N LYS A 87 -4.80 11.09 -1.87
CA LYS A 87 -3.79 11.60 -0.94
C LYS A 87 -2.85 10.50 -0.44
N SER A 88 -3.40 9.34 -0.06
CA SER A 88 -2.60 8.26 0.53
C SER A 88 -1.62 7.64 -0.48
N VAL A 89 -2.08 7.32 -1.70
CA VAL A 89 -1.22 6.70 -2.71
C VAL A 89 -0.03 7.59 -3.13
N PRO A 90 -0.19 8.91 -3.38
CA PRO A 90 0.97 9.78 -3.59
C PRO A 90 1.96 9.80 -2.42
N LEU A 91 1.48 9.79 -1.17
CA LEU A 91 2.35 9.72 0.01
C LEU A 91 3.08 8.36 0.08
N ILE A 92 2.40 7.25 -0.24
CA ILE A 92 2.99 5.90 -0.31
C ILE A 92 4.07 5.81 -1.40
N LEU A 93 3.88 6.50 -2.53
CA LEU A 93 4.80 6.50 -3.66
C LEU A 93 5.96 7.50 -3.54
N SER A 94 6.00 8.31 -2.48
CA SER A 94 7.00 9.37 -2.30
C SER A 94 7.73 9.27 -0.96
N SER A 95 8.87 9.95 -0.87
CA SER A 95 9.62 10.13 0.39
C SER A 95 9.02 11.21 1.29
N VAL A 96 7.90 11.80 0.90
CA VAL A 96 7.28 12.92 1.60
C VAL A 96 6.40 12.40 2.73
N ASN A 97 6.59 12.92 3.93
CA ASN A 97 5.70 12.71 5.06
C ASN A 97 4.60 13.79 5.12
N THR A 98 3.66 13.63 6.03
CA THR A 98 2.54 14.57 6.19
C THR A 98 2.98 15.99 6.57
N ASP A 99 4.07 16.13 7.33
CA ASP A 99 4.60 17.45 7.75
C ASP A 99 5.23 18.21 6.59
N GLU A 100 5.69 17.51 5.55
CA GLU A 100 6.31 18.04 4.35
C GLU A 100 5.39 17.97 3.12
N HIS A 101 4.07 17.86 3.29
CA HIS A 101 3.11 17.59 2.20
C HIS A 101 3.31 18.48 0.96
N GLU A 102 3.69 19.76 1.11
CA GLU A 102 3.96 20.67 -0.01
C GLU A 102 5.13 20.22 -0.90
N GLU A 103 6.07 19.46 -0.36
CA GLU A 103 7.18 18.90 -1.13
C GLU A 103 6.74 17.80 -2.11
N LEU A 104 5.54 17.23 -1.93
CA LEU A 104 4.95 16.27 -2.86
C LEU A 104 4.87 16.81 -4.29
N TYR A 105 4.69 18.12 -4.44
CA TYR A 105 4.60 18.79 -5.74
C TYR A 105 5.96 19.19 -6.34
N ARG A 106 7.07 18.79 -5.67
CA ARG A 106 8.45 19.13 -6.07
C ARG A 106 9.38 17.94 -6.10
N ARG A 107 9.07 16.87 -5.35
CA ARG A 107 9.87 15.65 -5.30
C ARG A 107 9.26 14.59 -6.21
N LYS A 108 10.11 13.83 -6.87
CA LYS A 108 9.72 12.66 -7.67
C LYS A 108 9.37 11.47 -6.77
N GLY A 109 8.79 10.43 -7.37
CA GLY A 109 8.34 9.23 -6.66
C GLY A 109 9.29 8.05 -6.77
N LEU A 110 8.81 6.92 -6.25
CA LEU A 110 9.54 5.64 -6.21
C LEU A 110 10.06 5.18 -7.59
N PRO A 111 9.30 5.31 -8.71
CA PRO A 111 9.83 4.95 -10.02
C PRO A 111 11.09 5.73 -10.38
N ALA A 112 11.12 7.04 -10.13
CA ALA A 112 12.29 7.87 -10.41
C ALA A 112 13.50 7.49 -9.57
N LEU A 113 13.30 7.18 -8.28
CA LEU A 113 14.34 6.69 -7.39
C LEU A 113 15.00 5.42 -7.94
N PHE A 114 14.19 4.45 -8.34
CA PHE A 114 14.69 3.17 -8.87
C PHE A 114 15.31 3.33 -10.25
N ASN A 115 14.80 4.23 -11.11
CA ASN A 115 15.44 4.56 -12.38
C ASN A 115 16.87 5.09 -12.18
N GLU A 116 17.06 6.02 -11.22
CA GLU A 116 18.38 6.55 -10.87
C GLU A 116 19.33 5.45 -10.35
N ALA A 117 18.78 4.45 -9.65
CA ALA A 117 19.53 3.30 -9.15
C ALA A 117 19.75 2.19 -10.22
N GLY A 118 19.33 2.41 -11.47
CA GLY A 118 19.58 1.52 -12.60
C GLY A 118 18.60 0.34 -12.74
N PHE A 119 17.39 0.47 -12.21
CA PHE A 119 16.32 -0.51 -12.40
C PHE A 119 15.49 -0.21 -13.65
N GLU A 120 14.98 -1.24 -14.28
CA GLU A 120 13.84 -1.16 -15.18
C GLU A 120 12.56 -1.06 -14.32
N THR A 121 11.76 -0.02 -14.54
CA THR A 121 10.61 0.27 -13.68
C THR A 121 9.29 0.17 -14.44
N TRP A 122 8.33 -0.48 -13.80
CA TRP A 122 6.99 -0.71 -14.30
C TRP A 122 5.95 -0.21 -13.30
N PHE A 123 4.97 0.55 -13.76
CA PHE A 123 3.76 0.86 -13.00
C PHE A 123 2.56 0.22 -13.70
N ILE A 124 1.90 -0.72 -13.03
CA ILE A 124 0.80 -1.50 -13.56
C ILE A 124 -0.43 -1.26 -12.69
N SER A 125 -1.46 -0.64 -13.24
CA SER A 125 -2.66 -0.27 -12.50
C SER A 125 -3.89 -1.01 -12.98
N ASN A 126 -4.64 -1.57 -12.04
CA ASN A 126 -5.99 -2.09 -12.26
C ASN A 126 -7.07 -1.03 -12.06
N GLN A 127 -6.68 0.20 -11.73
CA GLN A 127 -7.54 1.37 -11.68
C GLN A 127 -7.35 2.24 -12.93
N SER A 128 -8.36 3.03 -13.29
CA SER A 128 -8.26 4.00 -14.39
C SER A 128 -7.35 5.16 -14.01
N ARG A 129 -6.82 5.85 -15.01
CA ARG A 129 -6.15 7.14 -14.78
C ARG A 129 -7.08 8.11 -14.07
N GLN A 130 -6.57 8.78 -13.07
CA GLN A 130 -7.36 9.68 -12.22
C GLN A 130 -7.09 11.17 -12.53
N GLY A 131 -6.09 11.48 -13.38
CA GLY A 131 -5.67 12.84 -13.67
C GLY A 131 -5.12 13.57 -12.43
N ALA A 132 -4.61 12.82 -11.46
CA ALA A 132 -4.19 13.27 -10.15
C ALA A 132 -2.67 13.07 -9.94
N MET A 133 -2.20 13.37 -8.75
CA MET A 133 -0.78 13.24 -8.38
C MET A 133 -0.26 11.81 -8.53
N ILE A 134 -1.13 10.80 -8.39
CA ILE A 134 -0.81 9.38 -8.63
C ILE A 134 -0.26 9.20 -10.05
N ASP A 135 -0.97 9.73 -11.06
CA ASP A 135 -0.55 9.59 -12.46
C ASP A 135 0.78 10.32 -12.71
N ASN A 136 1.00 11.47 -12.08
CA ASN A 136 2.26 12.21 -12.21
C ASN A 136 3.46 11.39 -11.68
N LEU A 137 3.32 10.77 -10.51
CA LEU A 137 4.38 9.94 -9.92
C LEU A 137 4.57 8.63 -10.70
N ALA A 138 3.48 8.06 -11.24
CA ALA A 138 3.52 6.88 -12.08
C ALA A 138 4.23 7.14 -13.42
N HIS A 139 4.11 8.35 -13.97
CA HIS A 139 4.75 8.74 -15.23
C HIS A 139 6.29 8.70 -15.20
N ASP A 140 6.90 8.72 -14.02
CA ASP A 140 8.33 8.53 -13.88
C ASP A 140 8.76 7.06 -14.15
N ALA A 141 7.85 6.09 -14.17
CA ALA A 141 8.14 4.72 -14.55
C ALA A 141 8.47 4.62 -16.06
N GLN A 142 9.43 3.76 -16.41
CA GLN A 142 9.79 3.54 -17.82
C GLN A 142 8.65 2.90 -18.62
N HIS A 143 7.80 2.12 -17.93
CA HIS A 143 6.67 1.43 -18.53
C HIS A 143 5.41 1.61 -17.72
N LEU A 144 4.30 1.94 -18.40
CA LEU A 144 2.99 2.18 -17.80
C LEU A 144 1.94 1.27 -18.42
N ILE A 145 1.23 0.51 -17.60
CA ILE A 145 0.12 -0.34 -18.01
C ILE A 145 -1.10 -0.02 -17.17
N TYR A 146 -2.21 0.33 -17.81
CA TYR A 146 -3.53 0.45 -17.19
C TYR A 146 -4.43 -0.67 -17.73
N ILE A 147 -4.80 -1.61 -16.83
CA ILE A 147 -5.60 -2.78 -17.20
C ILE A 147 -7.03 -2.35 -17.49
N ARG A 148 -7.62 -2.98 -18.52
CA ARG A 148 -9.00 -2.74 -18.90
C ARG A 148 -9.95 -3.67 -18.16
N SER A 149 -11.25 -3.34 -18.13
CA SER A 149 -12.31 -4.17 -17.55
C SER A 149 -12.41 -5.57 -18.22
N PRO A 150 -12.74 -6.66 -17.48
CA PRO A 150 -13.07 -6.73 -16.06
C PRO A 150 -11.82 -6.49 -15.19
N ARG A 151 -12.02 -5.89 -13.99
CA ARG A 151 -10.93 -5.41 -13.14
C ARG A 151 -10.73 -6.31 -11.92
N TYR A 152 -10.28 -7.53 -12.15
CA TYR A 152 -9.87 -8.44 -11.09
C TYR A 152 -8.36 -8.40 -10.91
N ASP A 153 -7.88 -8.32 -9.69
CA ASP A 153 -6.45 -8.11 -9.41
C ASP A 153 -5.54 -9.26 -9.85
N MET A 154 -6.07 -10.45 -10.09
CA MET A 154 -5.32 -11.53 -10.75
C MET A 154 -4.78 -11.14 -12.13
N GLN A 155 -5.41 -10.17 -12.83
CA GLN A 155 -4.88 -9.63 -14.09
C GLN A 155 -3.54 -8.89 -13.90
N LEU A 156 -3.28 -8.33 -12.71
CA LEU A 156 -1.97 -7.75 -12.38
C LEU A 156 -0.89 -8.82 -12.39
N LEU A 157 -1.16 -10.00 -11.82
CA LEU A 157 -0.23 -11.12 -11.86
C LEU A 157 0.03 -11.62 -13.28
N ASP A 158 -0.99 -11.62 -14.15
CA ASP A 158 -0.79 -11.97 -15.56
C ASP A 158 0.14 -10.98 -16.28
N GLU A 159 0.04 -9.69 -15.97
CA GLU A 159 0.96 -8.68 -16.50
C GLU A 159 2.37 -8.85 -15.90
N VAL A 160 2.49 -9.13 -14.60
CA VAL A 160 3.80 -9.43 -13.95
C VAL A 160 4.49 -10.58 -14.67
N ARG A 161 3.79 -11.68 -14.95
CA ARG A 161 4.34 -12.82 -15.69
C ARG A 161 4.85 -12.41 -17.07
N LYS A 162 4.03 -11.69 -17.84
CA LYS A 162 4.40 -11.20 -19.18
C LYS A 162 5.64 -10.29 -19.14
N VAL A 163 5.73 -9.41 -18.15
CA VAL A 163 6.89 -8.53 -17.97
C VAL A 163 8.14 -9.36 -17.66
N LEU A 164 8.07 -10.25 -16.67
CA LEU A 164 9.24 -11.02 -16.24
C LEU A 164 9.72 -12.03 -17.29
N GLU A 165 8.83 -12.55 -18.12
CA GLU A 165 9.17 -13.41 -19.26
C GLU A 165 9.85 -12.65 -20.42
N ARG A 166 9.46 -11.37 -20.64
CA ARG A 166 9.94 -10.56 -21.78
C ARG A 166 11.15 -9.71 -21.45
N SER A 167 11.21 -9.18 -20.23
CA SER A 167 12.29 -8.29 -19.82
C SER A 167 13.61 -9.04 -19.74
N ARG A 168 14.66 -8.41 -20.30
CA ARG A 168 16.05 -8.84 -20.22
C ARG A 168 16.82 -8.17 -19.09
N SER A 169 16.17 -7.24 -18.39
CA SER A 169 16.79 -6.51 -17.28
C SER A 169 17.11 -7.44 -16.11
N GLN A 170 18.26 -7.22 -15.50
CA GLN A 170 18.66 -7.92 -14.29
C GLN A 170 18.07 -7.28 -13.03
N LYS A 171 17.58 -6.05 -13.10
CA LYS A 171 17.06 -5.29 -11.97
C LYS A 171 15.70 -4.71 -12.35
N ILE A 172 14.64 -5.17 -11.71
CA ILE A 172 13.27 -4.80 -12.06
C ILE A 172 12.51 -4.35 -10.80
N LEU A 173 11.85 -3.20 -10.89
CA LEU A 173 10.81 -2.78 -9.98
C LEU A 173 9.46 -2.87 -10.67
N LEU A 174 8.52 -3.56 -10.05
CA LEU A 174 7.11 -3.60 -10.43
C LEU A 174 6.28 -2.94 -9.35
N ILE A 175 5.59 -1.86 -9.67
CA ILE A 175 4.60 -1.23 -8.79
C ILE A 175 3.23 -1.62 -9.30
N LEU A 176 2.47 -2.33 -8.47
CA LEU A 176 1.12 -2.80 -8.78
C LEU A 176 0.11 -1.97 -8.00
N HIS A 177 -0.84 -1.34 -8.69
CA HIS A 177 -1.93 -0.59 -8.08
C HIS A 177 -3.24 -1.36 -8.23
N CYS A 178 -3.70 -1.97 -7.14
CA CYS A 178 -4.84 -2.86 -7.09
C CYS A 178 -6.17 -2.10 -7.20
N TYR A 179 -7.20 -2.80 -7.62
CA TYR A 179 -8.59 -2.35 -7.44
C TYR A 179 -9.16 -2.85 -6.11
N GLY A 180 -8.55 -3.88 -5.52
CA GLY A 180 -8.73 -4.35 -4.15
C GLY A 180 -10.18 -4.45 -3.69
N SER A 181 -10.45 -3.84 -2.55
CA SER A 181 -11.79 -3.80 -1.93
C SER A 181 -12.55 -2.51 -2.21
N HIS A 182 -12.29 -1.85 -3.36
CA HIS A 182 -13.04 -0.65 -3.76
C HIS A 182 -14.53 -0.96 -3.93
N PHE A 183 -15.40 -0.10 -3.44
CA PHE A 183 -16.86 -0.23 -3.61
C PHE A 183 -17.25 -0.21 -5.12
N SER A 184 -18.18 -1.04 -5.66
CA SER A 184 -19.00 -2.06 -4.96
C SER A 184 -18.23 -3.36 -4.79
N TYR A 185 -18.15 -3.86 -3.57
CA TYR A 185 -17.31 -5.00 -3.20
C TYR A 185 -17.60 -6.28 -3.96
N HIS A 186 -18.91 -6.62 -4.19
CA HIS A 186 -19.34 -7.81 -4.92
C HIS A 186 -18.83 -7.89 -6.38
N GLN A 187 -18.29 -6.77 -6.90
CA GLN A 187 -17.69 -6.70 -8.24
C GLN A 187 -16.16 -6.88 -8.20
N ARG A 188 -15.55 -7.07 -7.03
CA ARG A 188 -14.10 -7.13 -6.87
C ARG A 188 -13.53 -8.55 -6.92
N TYR A 189 -14.38 -9.56 -7.01
CA TYR A 189 -14.00 -10.97 -7.12
C TYR A 189 -14.90 -11.70 -8.11
N PRO A 190 -14.40 -12.76 -8.77
CA PRO A 190 -15.23 -13.66 -9.58
C PRO A 190 -16.25 -14.38 -8.70
N ARG A 191 -17.40 -14.74 -9.25
CA ARG A 191 -18.53 -15.33 -8.51
C ARG A 191 -18.16 -16.61 -7.77
N GLU A 192 -17.23 -17.39 -8.28
CA GLU A 192 -16.71 -18.61 -7.65
C GLU A 192 -15.92 -18.34 -6.35
N PHE A 193 -15.46 -17.11 -6.15
CA PHE A 193 -14.82 -16.65 -4.91
C PHE A 193 -15.80 -16.13 -3.86
N ALA A 194 -17.10 -16.09 -4.13
CA ALA A 194 -18.13 -15.70 -3.18
C ALA A 194 -18.32 -16.78 -2.09
N HIS A 195 -17.45 -16.76 -1.09
CA HIS A 195 -17.43 -17.72 0.04
C HIS A 195 -18.46 -17.34 1.12
N PHE A 196 -18.50 -16.09 1.52
CA PHE A 196 -19.44 -15.57 2.52
C PHE A 196 -20.72 -15.10 1.85
N LYS A 197 -21.86 -15.62 2.27
CA LYS A 197 -23.17 -15.35 1.64
C LYS A 197 -24.24 -15.03 2.70
N PRO A 198 -25.30 -14.28 2.33
CA PRO A 198 -25.52 -13.61 1.04
C PRO A 198 -24.55 -12.42 0.85
N ASP A 199 -24.17 -12.13 -0.41
CA ASP A 199 -23.24 -11.07 -0.81
C ASP A 199 -23.75 -10.26 -2.01
N ASP A 200 -25.07 -10.23 -2.17
CA ASP A 200 -25.75 -9.57 -3.29
C ASP A 200 -25.51 -8.04 -3.26
N ASP A 201 -25.73 -7.42 -4.42
CA ASP A 201 -25.75 -5.96 -4.54
C ASP A 201 -26.98 -5.40 -3.82
N VAL A 202 -26.75 -4.64 -2.77
CA VAL A 202 -27.81 -4.09 -1.94
C VAL A 202 -27.60 -2.59 -1.69
N ALA A 203 -28.68 -1.89 -1.39
CA ALA A 203 -28.59 -0.50 -0.96
C ALA A 203 -27.79 -0.40 0.36
N ILE A 204 -26.98 0.66 0.49
CA ILE A 204 -26.23 0.97 1.71
C ILE A 204 -27.21 1.34 2.81
N ALA A 205 -27.41 0.43 3.76
CA ALA A 205 -28.26 0.62 4.91
C ALA A 205 -27.89 -0.36 6.03
N ALA A 206 -28.11 0.01 7.28
CA ALA A 206 -27.79 -0.80 8.46
C ALA A 206 -28.41 -2.20 8.41
N GLN A 207 -29.61 -2.34 7.89
CA GLN A 207 -30.30 -3.63 7.70
C GLN A 207 -29.60 -4.57 6.71
N HIS A 208 -28.76 -4.04 5.80
CA HIS A 208 -28.01 -4.80 4.81
C HIS A 208 -26.54 -5.00 5.20
N ARG A 209 -26.14 -4.54 6.40
CA ARG A 209 -24.75 -4.58 6.85
C ARG A 209 -24.10 -5.94 6.66
N GLN A 210 -24.80 -7.04 6.99
CA GLN A 210 -24.24 -8.37 6.87
C GLN A 210 -23.89 -8.74 5.43
N MET A 211 -24.71 -8.36 4.45
CA MET A 211 -24.40 -8.59 3.03
C MET A 211 -23.23 -7.75 2.56
N LEU A 212 -23.16 -6.48 2.99
CA LEU A 212 -22.03 -5.59 2.69
C LEU A 212 -20.72 -6.12 3.27
N VAL A 213 -20.73 -6.60 4.52
CA VAL A 213 -19.56 -7.23 5.16
C VAL A 213 -19.19 -8.52 4.46
N ASN A 214 -20.16 -9.37 4.07
CA ASN A 214 -19.89 -10.61 3.35
C ASN A 214 -19.20 -10.33 2.00
N ALA A 215 -19.70 -9.36 1.24
CA ALA A 215 -19.09 -8.97 -0.03
C ALA A 215 -17.70 -8.37 0.18
N TYR A 216 -17.51 -7.55 1.21
CA TYR A 216 -16.21 -6.99 1.57
C TYR A 216 -15.21 -8.11 1.96
N ASP A 217 -15.60 -9.04 2.82
CA ASP A 217 -14.75 -10.15 3.25
C ASP A 217 -14.39 -11.08 2.07
N ASN A 218 -15.30 -11.28 1.12
CA ASN A 218 -15.00 -12.00 -0.12
C ASN A 218 -13.95 -11.25 -0.97
N SER A 219 -13.98 -9.91 -1.01
CA SER A 219 -12.97 -9.12 -1.72
C SER A 219 -11.60 -9.21 -1.04
N ILE A 220 -11.54 -9.24 0.31
CA ILE A 220 -10.31 -9.50 1.06
C ILE A 220 -9.79 -10.92 0.79
N ARG A 221 -10.69 -11.92 0.75
CA ARG A 221 -10.32 -13.30 0.41
C ARG A 221 -9.77 -13.43 -1.02
N TYR A 222 -10.26 -12.61 -1.94
CA TYR A 222 -9.70 -12.57 -3.30
C TYR A 222 -8.34 -11.85 -3.35
N THR A 223 -8.12 -10.84 -2.53
CA THR A 223 -6.81 -10.22 -2.35
C THR A 223 -5.81 -11.21 -1.75
N ASP A 224 -6.22 -12.02 -0.78
CA ASP A 224 -5.44 -13.12 -0.23
C ASP A 224 -4.96 -14.07 -1.33
N HIS A 225 -5.89 -14.55 -2.16
CA HIS A 225 -5.59 -15.40 -3.32
C HIS A 225 -4.59 -14.74 -4.27
N PHE A 226 -4.80 -13.49 -4.64
CA PHE A 226 -3.91 -12.75 -5.52
C PHE A 226 -2.49 -12.65 -4.96
N LEU A 227 -2.35 -12.29 -3.70
CA LEU A 227 -1.04 -12.16 -3.05
C LEU A 227 -0.34 -13.52 -2.91
N ALA A 228 -1.05 -14.56 -2.48
CA ALA A 228 -0.51 -15.90 -2.36
C ALA A 228 -0.03 -16.44 -3.71
N ARG A 229 -0.83 -16.32 -4.77
CA ARG A 229 -0.43 -16.71 -6.14
C ARG A 229 0.76 -15.90 -6.66
N THR A 230 0.84 -14.63 -6.27
CA THR A 230 1.99 -13.78 -6.63
C THR A 230 3.26 -14.25 -5.93
N ILE A 231 3.19 -14.58 -4.64
CA ILE A 231 4.31 -15.16 -3.87
C ILE A 231 4.74 -16.49 -4.47
N ASP A 232 3.79 -17.39 -4.77
CA ASP A 232 4.09 -18.68 -5.40
C ASP A 232 4.80 -18.51 -6.74
N TYR A 233 4.36 -17.54 -7.55
CA TYR A 233 5.02 -17.27 -8.82
C TYR A 233 6.45 -16.75 -8.62
N LEU A 234 6.66 -15.80 -7.70
CA LEU A 234 8.00 -15.30 -7.39
C LEU A 234 8.92 -16.41 -6.83
N ARG A 235 8.36 -17.31 -6.00
CA ARG A 235 9.09 -18.47 -5.46
C ARG A 235 9.52 -19.44 -6.55
N SER A 236 8.75 -19.55 -7.64
CA SER A 236 9.05 -20.41 -8.77
C SER A 236 10.14 -19.87 -9.72
N LEU A 237 10.59 -18.63 -9.52
CA LEU A 237 11.62 -18.01 -10.34
C LEU A 237 13.01 -18.46 -9.85
N ASP A 238 13.53 -19.51 -10.49
CA ASP A 238 14.90 -19.95 -10.26
C ASP A 238 15.88 -18.80 -10.56
N ASP A 239 17.00 -18.74 -9.87
CA ASP A 239 18.04 -17.72 -10.06
C ASP A 239 17.62 -16.25 -9.88
N THR A 240 16.46 -15.99 -9.26
CA THR A 240 15.95 -14.65 -9.01
C THR A 240 15.88 -14.34 -7.50
N SER A 241 16.51 -13.24 -7.09
CA SER A 241 16.32 -12.66 -5.75
C SER A 241 15.10 -11.76 -5.78
N SER A 242 14.05 -12.10 -5.02
CA SER A 242 12.79 -11.35 -5.03
C SER A 242 12.39 -10.88 -3.64
N ALA A 243 11.82 -9.67 -3.58
CA ALA A 243 11.15 -9.14 -2.39
C ALA A 243 9.81 -8.51 -2.79
N LEU A 244 8.78 -8.77 -1.97
CA LEU A 244 7.45 -8.23 -2.13
C LEU A 244 7.10 -7.40 -0.89
N LEU A 245 6.52 -6.22 -1.10
CA LEU A 245 5.94 -5.38 -0.08
C LEU A 245 4.50 -5.03 -0.49
N TYR A 246 3.54 -5.33 0.36
CA TYR A 246 2.13 -4.97 0.19
C TYR A 246 1.69 -4.01 1.29
N CYS A 247 0.88 -3.03 0.93
CA CYS A 247 0.11 -2.23 1.88
C CYS A 247 -1.16 -1.71 1.23
N ALA A 248 -2.26 -1.73 1.99
CA ALA A 248 -3.45 -1.00 1.59
C ALA A 248 -3.25 0.52 1.79
N ASP A 249 -3.86 1.30 0.93
CA ASP A 249 -3.78 2.75 0.94
C ASP A 249 -4.59 3.39 2.07
N HIS A 250 -5.76 2.86 2.37
CA HIS A 250 -6.62 3.20 3.52
C HIS A 250 -7.53 2.02 3.88
N GLY A 251 -8.26 2.17 4.99
CA GLY A 251 -9.31 1.25 5.39
C GLY A 251 -10.69 1.74 4.98
N GLU A 252 -11.74 1.14 5.55
CA GLU A 252 -13.15 1.30 5.13
C GLU A 252 -14.10 1.18 6.32
N ASP A 253 -15.11 2.06 6.39
CA ASP A 253 -16.25 1.90 7.31
C ASP A 253 -17.31 1.00 6.68
N LEU A 254 -17.85 0.05 7.45
CA LEU A 254 -18.85 -0.93 7.02
C LEU A 254 -20.07 -0.93 7.95
N ILE A 255 -20.53 0.24 8.34
CA ILE A 255 -21.63 0.40 9.32
C ILE A 255 -21.28 -0.34 10.62
N ASP A 256 -20.09 -0.07 11.14
CA ASP A 256 -19.48 -0.86 12.23
C ASP A 256 -20.04 -0.55 13.60
N ASP A 257 -20.51 0.67 13.82
CA ASP A 257 -20.99 1.16 15.10
C ASP A 257 -22.20 2.11 14.97
N ARG A 258 -22.60 2.74 16.07
CA ARG A 258 -23.74 3.66 16.14
C ARG A 258 -23.66 4.88 15.21
N ARG A 259 -22.47 5.15 14.60
CA ARG A 259 -22.30 6.23 13.61
C ARG A 259 -22.87 5.84 12.25
N GLU A 260 -23.11 4.56 12.01
CA GLU A 260 -23.61 3.98 10.75
C GLU A 260 -22.85 4.49 9.52
N ARG A 261 -21.54 4.76 9.68
CA ARG A 261 -20.69 5.21 8.58
C ARG A 261 -20.43 4.10 7.59
N PHE A 262 -20.28 4.49 6.34
CA PHE A 262 -19.98 3.63 5.24
C PHE A 262 -18.96 4.30 4.31
N LEU A 263 -18.07 3.52 3.69
CA LEU A 263 -16.95 3.98 2.87
C LEU A 263 -15.86 4.71 3.70
N HIS A 264 -15.07 5.50 2.99
CA HIS A 264 -13.94 6.29 3.49
C HIS A 264 -14.13 7.77 3.17
N ALA A 265 -13.05 8.57 3.22
CA ALA A 265 -13.04 10.00 2.89
C ALA A 265 -13.89 10.87 3.81
N SER A 266 -14.20 10.40 5.02
CA SER A 266 -14.90 11.23 6.00
C SER A 266 -13.98 12.31 6.58
N PRO A 267 -14.45 13.55 6.80
CA PRO A 267 -13.66 14.62 7.41
C PRO A 267 -13.15 14.30 8.82
N THR A 268 -13.91 13.48 9.56
CA THR A 268 -13.47 12.87 10.82
C THR A 268 -13.22 11.39 10.59
N THR A 269 -12.07 10.92 11.01
CA THR A 269 -11.65 9.53 10.76
C THR A 269 -12.27 8.54 11.75
N THR A 270 -12.13 7.25 11.44
CA THR A 270 -12.43 6.13 12.32
C THR A 270 -11.21 5.21 12.39
N ALA A 271 -11.15 4.36 13.41
CA ALA A 271 -10.16 3.29 13.46
C ALA A 271 -10.23 2.38 12.21
N TYR A 272 -11.42 2.18 11.67
CA TYR A 272 -11.70 1.35 10.50
C TYR A 272 -11.10 1.90 9.21
N GLN A 273 -11.04 3.23 9.06
CA GLN A 273 -10.41 3.88 7.90
C GLN A 273 -8.89 4.00 8.03
N LEU A 274 -8.35 3.99 9.26
CA LEU A 274 -6.94 4.28 9.53
C LEU A 274 -6.06 3.05 9.61
N TYR A 275 -6.54 1.92 10.16
CA TYR A 275 -5.75 0.73 10.39
C TYR A 275 -5.76 -0.18 9.14
N VAL A 276 -4.61 -0.28 8.49
CA VAL A 276 -4.44 -0.92 7.18
C VAL A 276 -3.60 -2.20 7.24
N ALA A 277 -3.91 -3.14 6.34
CA ALA A 277 -3.12 -4.35 6.19
C ALA A 277 -1.81 -4.06 5.44
N SER A 278 -0.70 -4.59 5.97
CA SER A 278 0.63 -4.49 5.35
C SER A 278 1.45 -5.74 5.64
N LEU A 279 2.17 -6.22 4.63
CA LEU A 279 3.01 -7.41 4.73
C LEU A 279 4.21 -7.37 3.79
N ALA A 280 5.24 -8.15 4.10
CA ALA A 280 6.38 -8.38 3.23
C ALA A 280 6.66 -9.88 3.08
N TRP A 281 7.25 -10.23 1.93
CA TRP A 281 7.76 -11.56 1.65
C TRP A 281 9.11 -11.48 0.93
N PHE A 282 9.98 -12.46 1.19
CA PHE A 282 11.34 -12.50 0.66
C PHE A 282 11.64 -13.91 0.13
N SER A 283 12.16 -14.00 -1.10
CA SER A 283 12.64 -15.28 -1.64
C SER A 283 13.83 -15.84 -0.85
N GLU A 284 14.08 -17.13 -0.96
CA GLU A 284 15.22 -17.79 -0.31
C GLU A 284 16.56 -17.09 -0.68
N ARG A 285 16.78 -16.78 -1.96
CA ARG A 285 17.98 -16.05 -2.41
C ARG A 285 18.11 -14.65 -1.82
N TYR A 286 16.98 -13.97 -1.60
CA TYR A 286 17.00 -12.67 -0.92
C TYR A 286 17.39 -12.85 0.55
N ARG A 287 16.81 -13.85 1.24
CA ARG A 287 17.10 -14.18 2.65
C ARG A 287 18.55 -14.55 2.86
N GLU A 288 19.14 -15.34 1.96
CA GLU A 288 20.56 -15.69 1.99
C GLU A 288 21.47 -14.48 1.80
N ARG A 289 21.09 -13.56 0.92
CA ARG A 289 21.90 -12.38 0.57
C ARG A 289 21.80 -11.24 1.55
N PHE A 290 20.62 -11.03 2.12
CA PHE A 290 20.29 -9.92 3.01
C PHE A 290 19.63 -10.39 4.32
N PRO A 291 20.24 -11.34 5.06
CA PRO A 291 19.62 -11.92 6.25
C PRO A 291 19.33 -10.88 7.34
N GLU A 292 20.16 -9.83 7.43
CA GLU A 292 19.96 -8.74 8.39
C GLU A 292 18.71 -7.92 8.13
N LYS A 293 18.33 -7.74 6.85
CA LYS A 293 17.10 -7.01 6.47
C LYS A 293 15.86 -7.83 6.78
N VAL A 294 15.92 -9.12 6.54
CA VAL A 294 14.83 -10.05 6.86
C VAL A 294 14.63 -10.11 8.38
N ALA A 295 15.73 -10.28 9.14
CA ALA A 295 15.67 -10.28 10.59
C ALA A 295 15.14 -8.95 11.16
N ALA A 296 15.49 -7.81 10.55
CA ALA A 296 14.96 -6.51 10.93
C ALA A 296 13.46 -6.40 10.63
N ALA A 297 13.00 -6.89 9.47
CA ALA A 297 11.57 -6.93 9.13
C ALA A 297 10.78 -7.74 10.16
N GLU A 298 11.25 -8.93 10.50
CA GLU A 298 10.65 -9.81 11.51
C GLU A 298 10.62 -9.14 12.90
N ALA A 299 11.73 -8.49 13.29
CA ALA A 299 11.80 -7.76 14.55
C ALA A 299 10.86 -6.53 14.60
N ASN A 300 10.54 -5.94 13.46
CA ASN A 300 9.68 -4.77 13.33
C ASN A 300 8.20 -5.09 13.04
N GLU A 301 7.77 -6.36 13.05
CA GLU A 301 6.36 -6.74 12.80
C GLU A 301 5.35 -6.00 13.68
N ALA A 302 5.66 -5.80 14.96
CA ALA A 302 4.80 -5.11 15.91
C ALA A 302 5.20 -3.63 16.11
N ALA A 303 6.15 -3.12 15.32
CA ALA A 303 6.61 -1.74 15.48
C ALA A 303 5.54 -0.76 14.98
N PRO A 304 5.26 0.34 15.71
CA PRO A 304 4.37 1.38 15.25
C PRO A 304 4.88 2.01 13.96
N ALA A 305 4.05 2.02 12.91
CA ALA A 305 4.41 2.56 11.61
C ALA A 305 3.26 3.37 10.99
N THR A 306 3.58 4.18 10.01
CA THR A 306 2.61 4.73 9.07
C THR A 306 2.98 4.30 7.66
N THR A 307 2.09 4.51 6.71
CA THR A 307 2.36 4.23 5.30
C THR A 307 3.56 5.00 4.73
N HIS A 308 4.06 6.04 5.41
CA HIS A 308 5.32 6.71 5.08
C HIS A 308 6.53 5.76 5.10
N ALA A 309 6.57 4.83 6.05
CA ALA A 309 7.67 3.88 6.18
C ALA A 309 7.88 3.03 4.91
N LEU A 310 6.83 2.81 4.12
CA LEU A 310 6.85 1.84 3.02
C LEU A 310 7.71 2.28 1.83
N PHE A 311 7.77 3.59 1.53
CA PHE A 311 8.68 4.13 0.52
C PHE A 311 10.14 3.83 0.90
N HIS A 312 10.52 4.13 2.14
CA HIS A 312 11.87 3.90 2.68
C HIS A 312 12.19 2.41 2.78
N THR A 313 11.19 1.60 3.17
CA THR A 313 11.32 0.14 3.24
C THR A 313 11.60 -0.46 1.88
N MET A 314 10.86 -0.07 0.83
CA MET A 314 11.08 -0.59 -0.52
C MET A 314 12.46 -0.16 -1.07
N ALA A 315 12.87 1.08 -0.83
CA ALA A 315 14.20 1.56 -1.21
C ALA A 315 15.31 0.78 -0.50
N ASP A 316 15.14 0.55 0.81
CA ASP A 316 16.13 -0.19 1.60
C ASP A 316 16.13 -1.69 1.25
N MET A 317 14.99 -2.32 1.00
CA MET A 317 14.94 -3.70 0.45
C MET A 317 15.86 -3.82 -0.76
N ALA A 318 15.85 -2.83 -1.65
CA ALA A 318 16.69 -2.80 -2.84
C ALA A 318 18.12 -2.26 -2.56
N SER A 319 18.50 -2.02 -1.32
CA SER A 319 19.80 -1.43 -0.94
C SER A 319 20.11 -0.12 -1.67
N ILE A 320 19.11 0.74 -1.81
CA ILE A 320 19.24 2.05 -2.42
C ILE A 320 19.44 3.10 -1.33
N GLU A 321 20.48 3.91 -1.46
CA GLU A 321 20.72 5.11 -0.67
C GLU A 321 20.63 6.36 -1.55
N GLY A 322 20.28 7.48 -0.95
CA GLY A 322 20.15 8.76 -1.67
C GLY A 322 19.53 9.84 -0.80
N ARG A 323 19.32 11.00 -1.39
CA ARG A 323 18.63 12.13 -0.73
C ARG A 323 17.20 11.74 -0.38
N CYS A 324 16.70 12.28 0.72
CA CYS A 324 15.33 12.04 1.21
C CYS A 324 15.03 10.57 1.57
N LEU A 325 16.06 9.74 1.74
CA LEU A 325 15.93 8.38 2.25
C LEU A 325 16.39 8.32 3.70
N SER A 326 15.75 7.49 4.52
CA SER A 326 16.12 7.27 5.92
C SER A 326 15.99 5.79 6.27
N LYS A 327 17.03 5.21 6.87
CA LYS A 327 16.99 3.88 7.46
C LYS A 327 16.15 3.84 8.74
N GLU A 328 16.07 4.95 9.45
CA GLU A 328 15.20 5.12 10.63
C GLU A 328 13.71 5.05 10.29
N ALA A 329 13.36 5.24 9.01
CA ALA A 329 11.99 5.07 8.50
C ALA A 329 11.76 3.74 7.76
N SER A 330 12.75 2.84 7.69
CA SER A 330 12.67 1.56 6.97
C SER A 330 12.37 0.40 7.91
N LEU A 331 11.28 -0.33 7.66
CA LEU A 331 10.90 -1.52 8.44
C LEU A 331 11.87 -2.71 8.26
N VAL A 332 12.73 -2.69 7.25
CA VAL A 332 13.78 -3.69 7.04
C VAL A 332 15.14 -3.22 7.57
N SER A 333 15.16 -2.15 8.35
CA SER A 333 16.37 -1.61 8.99
C SER A 333 16.38 -1.90 10.49
N PRO A 334 17.51 -2.33 11.05
CA PRO A 334 17.68 -2.41 12.51
C PRO A 334 17.68 -1.01 13.18
N GLU A 335 17.86 0.05 12.40
CA GLU A 335 17.85 1.45 12.86
C GLU A 335 16.42 2.04 12.91
N TYR A 336 15.36 1.27 12.61
CA TYR A 336 14.00 1.77 12.57
C TYR A 336 13.60 2.48 13.86
N ASP A 337 13.17 3.74 13.75
CA ASP A 337 12.73 4.54 14.90
C ASP A 337 11.27 4.23 15.27
N ARG A 338 11.10 3.33 16.24
CA ARG A 338 9.79 2.92 16.79
C ARG A 338 9.11 4.03 17.60
N THR A 339 9.79 5.15 17.83
CA THR A 339 9.27 6.28 18.60
C THR A 339 8.91 7.49 17.76
N ALA A 340 9.14 7.41 16.44
CA ALA A 340 8.82 8.47 15.51
C ALA A 340 7.33 8.89 15.61
N PRO A 341 7.04 10.20 15.68
CA PRO A 341 5.67 10.67 15.82
C PRO A 341 4.85 10.32 14.57
N ARG A 342 3.70 9.66 14.78
CA ARG A 342 2.79 9.31 13.71
C ARG A 342 1.79 10.44 13.48
N ARG A 343 1.63 10.87 12.22
CA ARG A 343 0.75 11.98 11.84
C ARG A 343 -0.11 11.64 10.64
N TYR A 344 -1.28 12.25 10.62
CA TYR A 344 -2.31 12.13 9.60
C TYR A 344 -2.45 13.43 8.82
N LEU A 345 -2.62 13.36 7.51
CA LEU A 345 -2.91 14.49 6.64
C LEU A 345 -4.42 14.70 6.55
N ASN A 346 -4.92 15.74 7.17
CA ASN A 346 -6.35 16.07 7.19
C ASN A 346 -6.86 16.65 5.86
N ASP A 347 -8.16 16.96 5.78
CA ASP A 347 -8.77 17.54 4.59
C ASP A 347 -8.25 18.93 4.22
N HIS A 348 -7.60 19.60 5.17
CA HIS A 348 -6.97 20.90 4.95
C HIS A 348 -5.49 20.82 4.57
N ASN A 349 -4.98 19.59 4.34
CA ASN A 349 -3.56 19.31 4.10
C ASN A 349 -2.63 19.71 5.26
N GLU A 350 -3.15 19.62 6.47
CA GLU A 350 -2.40 19.85 7.68
C GLU A 350 -2.02 18.51 8.32
N ALA A 351 -0.77 18.39 8.75
CA ALA A 351 -0.30 17.25 9.51
C ALA A 351 -0.80 17.36 10.97
N VAL A 352 -1.63 16.41 11.37
CA VAL A 352 -2.19 16.38 12.73
C VAL A 352 -1.92 15.03 13.41
N PRO A 353 -1.75 15.00 14.74
CA PRO A 353 -1.74 13.73 15.46
C PRO A 353 -3.06 12.98 15.26
N TYR A 354 -3.02 11.64 15.17
CA TYR A 354 -4.24 10.83 14.96
C TYR A 354 -5.32 11.11 16.01
N ARG A 355 -4.95 11.38 17.26
CA ARG A 355 -5.91 11.76 18.31
C ARG A 355 -6.71 13.04 18.03
N LYS A 356 -6.29 13.85 17.05
CA LYS A 356 -6.97 15.09 16.63
C LYS A 356 -7.77 14.93 15.33
N THR A 357 -7.97 13.72 14.82
CA THR A 357 -8.71 13.46 13.58
C THR A 357 -10.21 13.22 13.80
N GLY A 358 -10.69 13.40 15.01
CA GLY A 358 -12.10 13.19 15.37
C GLY A 358 -12.43 11.76 15.83
N LEU A 359 -11.41 10.99 16.24
CA LEU A 359 -11.58 9.67 16.84
C LEU A 359 -12.44 9.74 18.11
N LEU A 360 -13.35 8.79 18.25
CA LEU A 360 -14.21 8.62 19.41
C LEU A 360 -13.66 7.56 20.37
N PRO A 361 -14.20 7.44 21.61
CA PRO A 361 -13.81 6.38 22.54
C PRO A 361 -13.93 4.97 21.97
N GLU A 362 -14.90 4.72 21.08
CA GLU A 362 -15.09 3.45 20.38
C GLU A 362 -13.90 3.12 19.47
N ASP A 363 -13.34 4.12 18.78
CA ASP A 363 -12.14 3.93 17.97
C ASP A 363 -10.92 3.59 18.81
N MET A 364 -10.80 4.23 19.98
CA MET A 364 -9.72 3.95 20.93
C MET A 364 -9.82 2.53 21.52
N GLU A 365 -11.03 2.00 21.69
CA GLU A 365 -11.25 0.62 22.10
C GLU A 365 -10.80 -0.36 21.00
N VAL A 366 -11.14 -0.07 19.75
CA VAL A 366 -10.69 -0.86 18.59
C VAL A 366 -9.16 -0.88 18.54
N PHE A 367 -8.50 0.26 18.60
CA PHE A 367 -7.02 0.31 18.58
C PHE A 367 -6.41 -0.47 19.74
N ARG A 368 -6.96 -0.38 20.96
CA ARG A 368 -6.48 -1.15 22.10
C ARG A 368 -6.62 -2.65 21.89
N ARG A 369 -7.75 -3.10 21.30
CA ARG A 369 -7.99 -4.52 20.98
C ARG A 369 -6.93 -5.10 20.05
N TYR A 370 -6.45 -4.31 19.08
CA TYR A 370 -5.44 -4.72 18.12
C TYR A 370 -4.00 -4.32 18.53
N GLY A 371 -3.80 -3.77 19.71
CA GLY A 371 -2.48 -3.36 20.21
C GLY A 371 -1.88 -2.15 19.51
N ILE A 372 -2.72 -1.33 18.84
CA ILE A 372 -2.29 -0.14 18.10
C ILE A 372 -2.02 1.02 19.07
N SER A 373 -0.85 1.63 18.99
CA SER A 373 -0.49 2.83 19.74
C SER A 373 -0.72 4.09 18.91
N LEU A 374 -1.10 5.24 19.56
CA LEU A 374 -1.34 6.52 18.87
C LEU A 374 -0.46 7.62 19.44
#